data_285abe11c7508c3abf6fa77bf356fa08
#
_entry.id   285abe11c7508c3abf6fa77bf356fa08
#
_cell.length_a   1.000
_cell.length_b   1.000
_cell.length_c   1.000
_cell.angle_alpha   90.00
_cell.angle_beta   90.00
_cell.angle_gamma   90.00
#
_symmetry.space_group_name_H-M   'P 1'
#
loop_
_entity.id
_entity.type
_entity.pdbx_description
1 polymer ?
#
loop_
_entity_poly.entity_id
_entity_poly.type
_entity_poly.pdbx_seq_one_letter_code
_entity_poly.pdbx_strand_id
1 'polypeptide(L)'
;MALQPRKETIPSQVAEARRYTARPSKWRPVQWNPIRSKVRLRPCERALRRSGAIFDYDVKLDRLVEVNAELESADVWNKPAYAQELGRERAKLADVIEPIDKVTRGLADAEELLELAEMENDASLYAGVERDVLSYVAIAEQMEFRRMFSGEQDGSNAY
;
A
#
# COMPACT_ATOMS: atom_id res chain seq x y z
N MET A 1 -23.18 74.79 39.26
CA MET A 1 -23.52 73.43 39.65
C MET A 1 -23.20 72.53 38.45
N ALA A 2 -21.97 72.02 38.36
CA ALA A 2 -21.46 71.28 37.19
C ALA A 2 -21.52 69.78 37.46
N LEU A 3 -22.30 69.05 36.66
CA LEU A 3 -22.41 67.62 36.70
C LEU A 3 -21.18 67.00 36.04
N GLN A 4 -20.37 66.27 36.82
CA GLN A 4 -19.27 65.45 36.26
C GLN A 4 -19.80 64.12 35.66
N PRO A 5 -19.34 63.67 34.50
CA PRO A 5 -19.72 62.43 34.00
C PRO A 5 -19.06 61.26 34.76
N ARG A 6 -19.84 60.25 35.14
CA ARG A 6 -19.38 59.00 35.72
C ARG A 6 -18.51 58.21 34.70
N LYS A 7 -17.30 57.88 35.12
CA LYS A 7 -16.47 56.91 34.43
C LYS A 7 -17.06 55.50 34.64
N GLU A 8 -17.69 54.96 33.63
CA GLU A 8 -18.09 53.57 33.62
C GLU A 8 -16.83 52.70 33.45
N THR A 9 -16.51 51.94 34.48
CA THR A 9 -15.43 50.94 34.46
C THR A 9 -15.94 49.74 33.73
N ILE A 10 -15.42 49.51 32.51
CA ILE A 10 -15.70 48.30 31.71
C ILE A 10 -15.12 47.09 32.44
N PRO A 11 -15.94 46.07 32.77
CA PRO A 11 -15.46 44.93 33.53
C PRO A 11 -14.38 44.15 32.75
N SER A 12 -13.37 43.71 33.49
CA SER A 12 -12.15 43.02 33.02
C SER A 12 -12.32 41.70 32.27
N GLN A 13 -13.56 41.30 31.96
CA GLN A 13 -13.86 40.06 31.22
C GLN A 13 -13.49 40.11 29.75
N VAL A 14 -13.33 41.29 29.14
CA VAL A 14 -12.89 41.40 27.73
C VAL A 14 -11.38 41.17 27.58
N ALA A 15 -10.62 41.29 28.63
CA ALA A 15 -9.17 41.03 28.63
C ALA A 15 -8.83 39.52 28.67
N GLU A 16 -9.71 38.68 29.20
CA GLU A 16 -9.51 37.25 29.28
C GLU A 16 -9.82 36.51 27.95
N ALA A 17 -10.74 37.04 27.14
CA ALA A 17 -11.07 36.46 25.84
C ALA A 17 -9.92 36.54 24.83
N ARG A 18 -8.96 37.44 25.02
CA ARG A 18 -7.77 37.56 24.15
C ARG A 18 -6.66 36.52 24.41
N ARG A 19 -6.69 35.83 25.55
CA ARG A 19 -5.68 34.81 25.88
C ARG A 19 -6.00 33.45 25.31
N TYR A 20 -7.22 33.22 24.79
CA TYR A 20 -7.65 31.89 24.30
C TYR A 20 -7.49 31.69 22.79
N THR A 21 -7.03 32.70 22.04
CA THR A 21 -6.84 32.60 20.59
C THR A 21 -5.40 32.33 20.15
N ALA A 22 -4.46 32.19 21.08
CA ALA A 22 -3.14 31.69 20.77
C ALA A 22 -3.17 30.16 20.74
N ARG A 23 -3.75 29.57 19.68
CA ARG A 23 -3.51 28.17 19.33
C ARG A 23 -1.99 28.02 19.17
N PRO A 24 -1.36 27.10 19.91
CA PRO A 24 0.04 26.81 19.67
C PRO A 24 0.18 26.40 18.22
N SER A 25 0.95 27.12 17.45
CA SER A 25 1.30 26.85 16.05
C SER A 25 2.17 25.59 15.93
N LYS A 26 1.71 24.45 16.50
CA LYS A 26 2.35 23.14 16.39
C LYS A 26 1.92 22.36 15.14
N TRP A 27 1.04 22.93 14.33
CA TRP A 27 0.83 22.44 12.99
C TRP A 27 1.91 23.05 12.09
N ARG A 28 3.14 22.60 12.22
CA ARG A 28 4.06 22.68 11.10
C ARG A 28 3.43 21.80 10.01
N PRO A 29 3.07 22.36 8.84
CA PRO A 29 2.73 21.51 7.72
C PRO A 29 3.90 20.52 7.61
N VAL A 30 3.56 19.23 7.58
CA VAL A 30 4.57 18.18 7.35
C VAL A 30 5.25 18.61 6.06
N GLN A 31 6.47 19.13 6.16
CA GLN A 31 7.24 19.52 4.97
C GLN A 31 7.47 18.21 4.23
N TRP A 32 6.67 18.05 3.19
CA TRP A 32 6.81 16.93 2.29
C TRP A 32 8.25 16.90 1.77
N ASN A 33 8.90 15.75 1.87
CA ASN A 33 10.25 15.56 1.39
C ASN A 33 10.24 14.49 0.28
N PRO A 34 10.40 14.88 -1.00
CA PRO A 34 10.40 13.97 -2.14
C PRO A 34 11.42 12.84 -2.00
N ILE A 35 12.54 13.12 -1.33
CA ILE A 35 13.59 12.15 -1.06
C ILE A 35 13.05 10.99 -0.20
N ARG A 36 12.12 11.26 0.70
CA ARG A 36 11.58 10.25 1.63
C ARG A 36 10.68 9.24 0.93
N SER A 37 9.92 9.66 -0.07
CA SER A 37 9.07 8.79 -0.89
C SER A 37 9.90 7.92 -1.84
N LYS A 38 10.88 8.50 -2.52
CA LYS A 38 11.83 7.75 -3.38
C LYS A 38 12.70 6.76 -2.59
N VAL A 39 13.05 7.08 -1.34
CA VAL A 39 13.78 6.17 -0.44
C VAL A 39 12.92 4.98 -0.03
N ARG A 40 11.58 5.10 0.04
CA ARG A 40 10.68 3.98 0.38
C ARG A 40 10.37 3.06 -0.80
N LEU A 41 10.35 3.58 -2.04
CA LEU A 41 10.16 2.77 -3.25
C LEU A 41 11.28 1.75 -3.44
N ARG A 42 12.54 2.16 -3.31
CA ARG A 42 13.72 1.31 -3.52
C ARG A 42 13.81 0.06 -2.63
N PRO A 43 13.47 0.09 -1.32
CA PRO A 43 13.40 -1.12 -0.50
C PRO A 43 12.33 -2.09 -0.97
N CYS A 44 11.15 -1.57 -1.36
CA CYS A 44 10.04 -2.37 -1.85
C CYS A 44 10.38 -3.06 -3.17
N GLU A 45 10.98 -2.36 -4.11
CA GLU A 45 11.50 -2.94 -5.37
C GLU A 45 12.55 -4.04 -5.11
N ARG A 46 13.48 -3.80 -4.18
CA ARG A 46 14.49 -4.80 -3.81
C ARG A 46 13.88 -6.04 -3.17
N ALA A 47 12.90 -5.87 -2.29
CA ALA A 47 12.15 -6.96 -1.69
C ALA A 47 11.40 -7.74 -2.78
N LEU A 48 10.74 -7.05 -3.70
CA LEU A 48 10.01 -7.64 -4.81
C LEU A 48 10.92 -8.43 -5.76
N ARG A 49 12.05 -7.86 -6.20
CA ARG A 49 13.04 -8.57 -7.04
C ARG A 49 13.58 -9.81 -6.36
N ARG A 50 13.83 -9.72 -5.05
CA ARG A 50 14.28 -10.84 -4.25
C ARG A 50 13.19 -11.91 -4.12
N SER A 51 11.94 -11.50 -3.91
CA SER A 51 10.79 -12.40 -3.87
C SER A 51 10.54 -13.06 -5.24
N GLY A 52 10.57 -12.31 -6.34
CA GLY A 52 10.39 -12.86 -7.69
C GLY A 52 11.38 -13.96 -8.02
N ALA A 53 12.67 -13.75 -7.72
CA ALA A 53 13.71 -14.76 -7.93
C ALA A 53 13.57 -15.99 -7.01
N ILE A 54 13.01 -15.82 -5.80
CA ILE A 54 12.86 -16.91 -4.82
C ILE A 54 11.57 -17.73 -5.08
N PHE A 55 10.52 -17.09 -5.62
CA PHE A 55 9.26 -17.75 -5.89
C PHE A 55 9.22 -18.43 -7.27
N ASP A 56 10.30 -18.41 -8.04
CA ASP A 56 10.32 -18.91 -9.43
C ASP A 56 9.15 -18.33 -10.23
N TYR A 57 8.98 -16.98 -10.14
CA TYR A 57 7.83 -16.27 -10.68
C TYR A 57 7.59 -16.59 -12.15
N ASP A 58 8.64 -16.55 -12.98
CA ASP A 58 8.54 -16.79 -14.41
C ASP A 58 8.05 -18.21 -14.72
N VAL A 59 8.61 -19.20 -14.00
CA VAL A 59 8.22 -20.61 -14.15
C VAL A 59 6.75 -20.83 -13.74
N LYS A 60 6.31 -20.19 -12.67
CA LYS A 60 4.92 -20.28 -12.21
C LYS A 60 3.96 -19.54 -13.14
N LEU A 61 4.39 -18.43 -13.72
CA LEU A 61 3.60 -17.69 -14.70
C LEU A 61 3.37 -18.52 -15.95
N ASP A 62 4.43 -19.14 -16.51
CA ASP A 62 4.34 -20.02 -17.64
C ASP A 62 3.39 -21.20 -17.34
N ARG A 63 3.55 -21.80 -16.15
CA ARG A 63 2.66 -22.89 -15.73
C ARG A 63 1.21 -22.46 -15.57
N LEU A 64 0.96 -21.24 -15.08
CA LEU A 64 -0.40 -20.68 -14.97
C LEU A 64 -1.04 -20.53 -16.36
N VAL A 65 -0.27 -20.09 -17.35
CA VAL A 65 -0.73 -19.96 -18.73
C VAL A 65 -1.09 -21.34 -19.30
N GLU A 66 -0.24 -22.35 -19.09
CA GLU A 66 -0.52 -23.73 -19.52
C GLU A 66 -1.81 -24.26 -18.87
N VAL A 67 -1.94 -24.16 -17.55
CA VAL A 67 -3.11 -24.62 -16.80
C VAL A 67 -4.40 -23.93 -17.28
N ASN A 68 -4.35 -22.63 -17.57
CA ASN A 68 -5.48 -21.93 -18.14
C ASN A 68 -5.84 -22.44 -19.54
N ALA A 69 -4.86 -22.66 -20.40
CA ALA A 69 -5.09 -23.21 -21.73
C ALA A 69 -5.67 -24.65 -21.69
N GLU A 70 -5.19 -25.48 -20.73
CA GLU A 70 -5.76 -26.78 -20.49
C GLU A 70 -7.22 -26.73 -20.03
N LEU A 71 -7.56 -25.81 -19.12
CA LEU A 71 -8.92 -25.62 -18.62
C LEU A 71 -9.90 -25.09 -19.70
N GLU A 72 -9.40 -24.42 -20.74
CA GLU A 72 -10.20 -24.00 -21.88
C GLU A 72 -10.55 -25.17 -22.82
N SER A 73 -9.81 -26.28 -22.75
CA SER A 73 -10.06 -27.45 -23.55
C SER A 73 -11.34 -28.19 -23.09
N ALA A 74 -12.23 -28.49 -24.03
CA ALA A 74 -13.46 -29.23 -23.75
C ALA A 74 -13.20 -30.65 -23.20
N ASP A 75 -12.07 -31.26 -23.52
CA ASP A 75 -11.72 -32.61 -23.08
C ASP A 75 -11.47 -32.75 -21.59
N VAL A 76 -11.02 -31.66 -20.96
CA VAL A 76 -10.77 -31.61 -19.52
C VAL A 76 -12.07 -31.74 -18.72
N TRP A 77 -13.16 -31.18 -19.24
CA TRP A 77 -14.46 -31.21 -18.57
C TRP A 77 -15.14 -32.57 -18.61
N ASN A 78 -14.68 -33.47 -19.51
CA ASN A 78 -15.10 -34.86 -19.52
C ASN A 78 -14.48 -35.69 -18.37
N LYS A 79 -13.45 -35.13 -17.70
CA LYS A 79 -12.74 -35.74 -16.56
C LYS A 79 -12.81 -34.85 -15.30
N PRO A 80 -13.91 -34.92 -14.55
CA PRO A 80 -14.16 -33.95 -13.46
C PRO A 80 -13.09 -33.95 -12.37
N ALA A 81 -12.48 -35.09 -12.06
CA ALA A 81 -11.39 -35.17 -11.10
C ALA A 81 -10.15 -34.37 -11.58
N TYR A 82 -9.78 -34.52 -12.83
CA TYR A 82 -8.66 -33.81 -13.44
C TYR A 82 -8.91 -32.29 -13.53
N ALA A 83 -10.14 -31.88 -13.90
CA ALA A 83 -10.53 -30.48 -13.91
C ALA A 83 -10.43 -29.85 -12.49
N GLN A 84 -10.78 -30.60 -11.45
CA GLN A 84 -10.63 -30.14 -10.06
C GLN A 84 -9.16 -30.00 -9.64
N GLU A 85 -8.28 -30.91 -10.06
CA GLU A 85 -6.85 -30.81 -9.80
C GLU A 85 -6.24 -29.59 -10.46
N LEU A 86 -6.53 -29.37 -11.75
CA LEU A 86 -6.10 -28.17 -12.48
C LEU A 86 -6.64 -26.88 -11.83
N GLY A 87 -7.90 -26.88 -11.39
CA GLY A 87 -8.49 -25.75 -10.68
C GLY A 87 -7.78 -25.43 -9.37
N ARG A 88 -7.38 -26.46 -8.62
CA ARG A 88 -6.59 -26.28 -7.38
C ARG A 88 -5.17 -25.78 -7.67
N GLU A 89 -4.54 -26.34 -8.72
CA GLU A 89 -3.21 -25.90 -9.15
C GLU A 89 -3.24 -24.44 -9.58
N ARG A 90 -4.25 -24.06 -10.41
CA ARG A 90 -4.47 -22.67 -10.80
C ARG A 90 -4.60 -21.72 -9.61
N ALA A 91 -5.42 -22.08 -8.63
CA ALA A 91 -5.60 -21.26 -7.42
C ALA A 91 -4.29 -21.08 -6.66
N LYS A 92 -3.48 -22.13 -6.48
CA LYS A 92 -2.19 -22.06 -5.81
C LYS A 92 -1.18 -21.17 -6.56
N LEU A 93 -1.17 -21.24 -7.88
CA LEU A 93 -0.31 -20.41 -8.72
C LEU A 93 -0.75 -18.93 -8.67
N ALA A 94 -2.06 -18.68 -8.78
CA ALA A 94 -2.63 -17.35 -8.71
C ALA A 94 -2.36 -16.68 -7.36
N ASP A 95 -2.48 -17.40 -6.25
CA ASP A 95 -2.19 -16.90 -4.89
C ASP A 95 -0.76 -16.36 -4.72
N VAL A 96 0.18 -16.83 -5.54
CA VAL A 96 1.57 -16.35 -5.54
C VAL A 96 1.77 -15.23 -6.56
N ILE A 97 1.23 -15.37 -7.76
CA ILE A 97 1.48 -14.48 -8.90
C ILE A 97 0.74 -13.14 -8.72
N GLU A 98 -0.56 -13.20 -8.37
CA GLU A 98 -1.40 -11.99 -8.27
C GLU A 98 -0.85 -10.91 -7.31
N PRO A 99 -0.39 -11.25 -6.07
CA PRO A 99 0.20 -10.25 -5.19
C PRO A 99 1.49 -9.63 -5.75
N ILE A 100 2.33 -10.44 -6.43
CA ILE A 100 3.58 -9.96 -7.06
C ILE A 100 3.24 -8.96 -8.16
N ASP A 101 2.32 -9.32 -9.05
CA ASP A 101 1.86 -8.46 -10.13
C ASP A 101 1.26 -7.15 -9.62
N LYS A 102 0.41 -7.25 -8.59
CA LYS A 102 -0.22 -6.09 -7.99
C LYS A 102 0.81 -5.11 -7.45
N VAL A 103 1.82 -5.61 -6.74
CA VAL A 103 2.88 -4.77 -6.18
C VAL A 103 3.77 -4.21 -7.29
N THR A 104 4.11 -5.00 -8.30
CA THR A 104 4.97 -4.56 -9.42
C THR A 104 4.32 -3.44 -10.21
N ARG A 105 3.05 -3.61 -10.62
CA ARG A 105 2.31 -2.60 -11.36
C ARG A 105 2.06 -1.37 -10.50
N GLY A 106 1.63 -1.57 -9.25
CA GLY A 106 1.37 -0.45 -8.35
C GLY A 106 2.61 0.38 -8.01
N LEU A 107 3.81 -0.22 -7.99
CA LEU A 107 5.04 0.53 -7.82
C LEU A 107 5.40 1.35 -9.07
N ALA A 108 5.17 0.81 -10.27
CA ALA A 108 5.36 1.55 -11.52
C ALA A 108 4.40 2.75 -11.61
N ASP A 109 3.12 2.53 -11.32
CA ASP A 109 2.11 3.60 -11.27
C ASP A 109 2.47 4.66 -10.22
N ALA A 110 2.96 4.24 -9.05
CA ALA A 110 3.37 5.15 -7.98
C ALA A 110 4.59 6.00 -8.38
N GLU A 111 5.49 5.47 -9.19
CA GLU A 111 6.66 6.18 -9.71
C GLU A 111 6.23 7.28 -10.68
N GLU A 112 5.32 6.97 -11.62
CA GLU A 112 4.76 7.93 -12.57
C GLU A 112 3.96 9.03 -11.86
N LEU A 113 3.12 8.66 -10.89
CA LEU A 113 2.34 9.62 -10.09
C LEU A 113 3.25 10.52 -9.23
N LEU A 114 4.38 10.00 -8.75
CA LEU A 114 5.35 10.76 -7.99
C LEU A 114 6.03 11.83 -8.87
N GLU A 115 6.38 11.48 -10.11
CA GLU A 115 6.94 12.44 -11.08
C GLU A 115 5.94 13.54 -11.42
N LEU A 116 4.67 13.17 -11.62
CA LEU A 116 3.61 14.14 -11.86
C LEU A 116 3.42 15.08 -10.67
N ALA A 117 3.38 14.52 -9.45
CA ALA A 117 3.25 15.29 -8.22
C ALA A 117 4.45 16.24 -8.00
N GLU A 118 5.66 15.86 -8.44
CA GLU A 118 6.84 16.73 -8.42
C GLU A 118 6.68 17.89 -9.41
N MET A 119 6.19 17.65 -10.63
CA MET A 119 5.98 18.68 -11.65
C MET A 119 4.89 19.69 -11.25
N GLU A 120 3.81 19.21 -10.67
CA GLU A 120 2.66 20.05 -10.26
C GLU A 120 2.81 20.62 -8.85
N ASN A 121 3.80 20.16 -8.09
CA ASN A 121 4.00 20.51 -6.68
C ASN A 121 2.73 20.30 -5.83
N ASP A 122 2.00 19.21 -6.12
CA ASP A 122 0.73 18.88 -5.46
C ASP A 122 0.93 17.99 -4.25
N ALA A 123 0.76 18.58 -3.06
CA ALA A 123 0.89 17.89 -1.78
C ALA A 123 -0.16 16.76 -1.59
N SER A 124 -1.31 16.84 -2.24
CA SER A 124 -2.38 15.84 -2.11
C SER A 124 -2.04 14.58 -2.89
N LEU A 125 -1.49 14.72 -4.09
CA LEU A 125 -0.97 13.60 -4.88
C LEU A 125 0.14 12.87 -4.16
N TYR A 126 1.07 13.60 -3.54
CA TYR A 126 2.12 12.98 -2.73
C TYR A 126 1.58 12.13 -1.59
N ALA A 127 0.60 12.65 -0.85
CA ALA A 127 -0.02 11.93 0.26
C ALA A 127 -0.78 10.68 -0.24
N GLY A 128 -1.34 10.72 -1.44
CA GLY A 128 -1.94 9.58 -2.12
C GLY A 128 -0.89 8.50 -2.40
N VAL A 129 0.15 8.85 -3.13
CA VAL A 129 1.24 7.94 -3.49
C VAL A 129 1.92 7.33 -2.24
N GLU A 130 2.17 8.12 -1.19
CA GLU A 130 2.76 7.58 0.05
C GLU A 130 1.88 6.51 0.69
N ARG A 131 0.56 6.70 0.70
CA ARG A 131 -0.40 5.72 1.22
C ARG A 131 -0.40 4.44 0.40
N ASP A 132 -0.39 4.55 -0.92
CA ASP A 132 -0.41 3.41 -1.83
C ASP A 132 0.89 2.60 -1.71
N VAL A 133 2.04 3.26 -1.68
CA VAL A 133 3.34 2.61 -1.44
C VAL A 133 3.38 1.88 -0.10
N LEU A 134 2.83 2.45 0.97
CA LEU A 134 2.73 1.76 2.26
C LEU A 134 1.88 0.50 2.18
N SER A 135 0.81 0.51 1.39
CA SER A 135 -0.01 -0.69 1.17
C SER A 135 0.75 -1.79 0.43
N TYR A 136 1.58 -1.43 -0.56
CA TYR A 136 2.41 -2.39 -1.29
C TYR A 136 3.53 -2.96 -0.42
N VAL A 137 4.13 -2.16 0.46
CA VAL A 137 5.08 -2.66 1.47
C VAL A 137 4.43 -3.71 2.36
N ALA A 138 3.22 -3.46 2.86
CA ALA A 138 2.51 -4.43 3.69
C ALA A 138 2.20 -5.74 2.95
N ILE A 139 1.84 -5.68 1.65
CA ILE A 139 1.65 -6.88 0.82
C ILE A 139 2.96 -7.65 0.67
N ALA A 140 4.08 -6.95 0.39
CA ALA A 140 5.39 -7.57 0.24
C ALA A 140 5.85 -8.25 1.55
N GLU A 141 5.67 -7.61 2.69
CA GLU A 141 5.97 -8.18 4.01
C GLU A 141 5.11 -9.42 4.29
N GLN A 142 3.83 -9.40 3.94
CA GLN A 142 2.95 -10.55 4.08
C GLN A 142 3.40 -11.73 3.19
N MET A 143 3.88 -11.45 1.99
CA MET A 143 4.42 -12.48 1.10
C MET A 143 5.71 -13.08 1.66
N GLU A 144 6.64 -12.25 2.18
CA GLU A 144 7.84 -12.74 2.82
C GLU A 144 7.53 -13.59 4.07
N PHE A 145 6.55 -13.16 4.86
CA PHE A 145 6.07 -13.94 5.99
C PHE A 145 5.54 -15.30 5.57
N ARG A 146 4.63 -15.35 4.58
CA ARG A 146 4.10 -16.62 4.04
C ARG A 146 5.22 -17.53 3.56
N ARG A 147 6.24 -16.99 2.90
CA ARG A 147 7.41 -17.75 2.43
C ARG A 147 8.18 -18.41 3.56
N MET A 148 8.36 -17.71 4.69
CA MET A 148 9.08 -18.28 5.83
C MET A 148 8.36 -19.48 6.45
N PHE A 149 7.04 -19.57 6.26
CA PHE A 149 6.20 -20.65 6.79
C PHE A 149 5.75 -21.66 5.74
N SER A 150 6.05 -21.48 4.43
CA SER A 150 5.74 -22.48 3.40
C SER A 150 6.88 -23.49 3.22
N GLY A 151 7.22 -24.22 4.30
CA GLY A 151 8.08 -25.40 4.24
C GLY A 151 7.32 -26.60 3.66
N GLU A 152 8.04 -27.59 3.12
CA GLU A 152 7.45 -28.84 2.56
C GLU A 152 6.55 -29.59 3.59
N GLN A 153 6.68 -29.28 4.85
CA GLN A 153 5.93 -29.90 5.97
C GLN A 153 4.62 -29.17 6.33
N ASP A 154 4.39 -27.96 5.82
CA ASP A 154 3.23 -27.12 6.21
C ASP A 154 1.90 -27.59 5.57
N GLY A 155 1.95 -28.53 4.62
CA GLY A 155 0.78 -29.21 4.09
C GLY A 155 0.24 -30.34 4.96
N SER A 156 0.95 -30.70 6.02
CA SER A 156 0.56 -31.75 6.94
C SER A 156 -0.31 -31.15 8.05
N ASN A 157 -1.52 -31.69 8.25
CA ASN A 157 -2.35 -31.31 9.39
C ASN A 157 -1.59 -31.60 10.70
N ALA A 158 -1.37 -30.55 11.50
CA ALA A 158 -0.93 -30.72 12.88
C ALA A 158 -2.09 -31.29 13.69
N TYR A 159 -1.94 -32.51 14.14
CA TYR A 159 -2.84 -33.15 15.12
C TYR A 159 -2.38 -32.80 16.52
#